data_591830bd44283a037cf7feebfbd2f985
#
_entry.id   591830bd44283a037cf7feebfbd2f985
#
_cell.length_a   1.000
_cell.length_b   1.000
_cell.length_c   1.000
_cell.angle_alpha   90.00
_cell.angle_beta   90.00
_cell.angle_gamma   90.00
#
_symmetry.space_group_name_H-M   'P 1'
#
loop_
_entity.id
_entity.type
_entity.pdbx_description
1 polymer ?
#
loop_
_entity_poly.entity_id
_entity_poly.type
_entity_poly.pdbx_seq_one_letter_code
_entity_poly.pdbx_strand_id
1 'polypeptide(L)'
;MQDNAKYWTTTITSHDRLMAVDCRELWRYRDLFLLFVRRNITTQYKQTILGPLWFLINPILSVIVYMVVFGGIAGMPTDGAPPALFYLLGVAVWNYFQACVTDTSNAFVENANIFGKVYFPRLIMPLVSVTTQLVNLGVQLLLFAVVYLVYAYSGEAAIHTTWGALAVPLLILMLAMLAMGFGMIISSVTTKYRDLQLLMSQIVSLWMYLTPVIYPLSMVTNPTLHTLMSLNPVTPLMETFKYCLLGVGDFSWPWLLYSLGVSLLLFFLGLLFFQRTQKSFLDTV
;
A
#
# COMPACT_ATOMS: atom_id res chain seq x y z
N MET A 1 41.18 18.49 26.94
CA MET A 1 39.84 17.87 26.85
C MET A 1 39.52 17.40 25.42
N GLN A 2 40.44 16.75 24.74
CA GLN A 2 40.26 16.34 23.31
C GLN A 2 40.42 14.83 23.06
N ASP A 3 40.51 13.98 24.06
CA ASP A 3 40.92 12.57 23.85
C ASP A 3 39.83 11.51 24.13
N ASN A 4 38.58 11.91 24.42
CA ASN A 4 37.47 10.97 24.69
C ASN A 4 36.54 10.69 23.47
N ALA A 5 36.80 11.29 22.30
CA ALA A 5 35.98 11.09 21.11
C ALA A 5 36.12 9.68 20.47
N LYS A 6 37.14 8.91 20.88
CA LYS A 6 37.43 7.58 20.33
C LYS A 6 36.53 6.44 20.85
N TYR A 7 35.74 6.68 21.90
CA TYR A 7 34.88 5.65 22.53
C TYR A 7 33.39 5.79 22.27
N TRP A 8 32.97 6.86 21.60
CA TRP A 8 31.56 7.07 21.30
C TRP A 8 31.18 6.41 19.98
N THR A 9 30.26 5.45 20.03
CA THR A 9 29.69 4.77 18.83
C THR A 9 28.68 5.63 18.10
N THR A 10 28.15 6.69 18.74
CA THR A 10 27.11 7.55 18.15
C THR A 10 27.25 8.96 18.72
N THR A 11 27.41 9.97 17.88
CA THR A 11 27.33 11.40 18.23
C THR A 11 25.97 11.93 17.77
N ILE A 12 25.15 12.35 18.73
CA ILE A 12 23.88 13.02 18.45
C ILE A 12 24.20 14.48 18.24
N THR A 13 24.10 14.99 16.99
CA THR A 13 24.28 16.39 16.68
C THR A 13 22.91 17.02 16.42
N SER A 14 22.67 18.24 16.94
CA SER A 14 21.42 18.99 16.75
C SER A 14 21.21 19.52 15.30
N HIS A 15 22.15 19.26 14.39
CA HIS A 15 22.14 19.72 13.00
C HIS A 15 21.71 18.61 12.03
N ASP A 16 20.58 17.96 12.28
CA ASP A 16 20.00 17.07 11.31
C ASP A 16 19.39 17.87 10.13
N ARG A 17 19.96 17.68 8.96
CA ARG A 17 19.37 18.18 7.70
C ARG A 17 17.97 17.54 7.56
N LEU A 18 16.95 18.38 7.35
CA LEU A 18 15.53 17.96 7.22
C LEU A 18 15.25 16.92 6.12
N MET A 19 16.22 16.60 5.29
CA MET A 19 16.11 15.58 4.21
C MET A 19 17.13 14.45 4.33
N ALA A 20 17.97 14.40 5.35
CA ALA A 20 18.96 13.34 5.46
C ALA A 20 18.30 12.09 6.05
N VAL A 21 17.77 11.25 5.16
CA VAL A 21 17.53 9.84 5.50
C VAL A 21 18.91 9.17 5.54
N ASP A 22 19.42 8.91 6.73
CA ASP A 22 20.63 8.13 6.86
C ASP A 22 20.29 6.63 6.64
N CYS A 23 20.42 6.22 5.36
CA CYS A 23 20.22 4.82 4.99
C CYS A 23 21.14 3.87 5.76
N ARG A 24 22.31 4.35 6.22
CA ARG A 24 23.25 3.56 7.00
C ARG A 24 22.72 3.34 8.43
N GLU A 25 22.08 4.37 8.98
CA GLU A 25 21.42 4.25 10.28
C GLU A 25 20.21 3.31 10.18
N LEU A 26 19.35 3.45 9.17
CA LEU A 26 18.23 2.52 8.92
C LEU A 26 18.73 1.07 8.81
N TRP A 27 19.82 0.84 8.09
CA TRP A 27 20.40 -0.49 7.94
C TRP A 27 20.95 -1.05 9.27
N ARG A 28 21.47 -0.19 10.15
CA ARG A 28 21.91 -0.57 11.49
C ARG A 28 20.76 -1.10 12.35
N TYR A 29 19.55 -0.57 12.17
CA TYR A 29 18.33 -1.00 12.89
C TYR A 29 17.53 -2.09 12.17
N ARG A 30 18.09 -2.80 11.18
CA ARG A 30 17.40 -3.86 10.43
C ARG A 30 16.82 -4.97 11.32
N ASP A 31 17.52 -5.33 12.41
CA ASP A 31 17.05 -6.37 13.32
C ASP A 31 15.82 -5.92 14.10
N LEU A 32 15.78 -4.66 14.49
CA LEU A 32 14.60 -4.02 15.10
C LEU A 32 13.44 -3.94 14.08
N PHE A 33 13.73 -3.58 12.84
CA PHE A 33 12.74 -3.57 11.75
C PHE A 33 12.11 -4.96 11.58
N LEU A 34 12.91 -6.01 11.46
CA LEU A 34 12.42 -7.38 11.31
C LEU A 34 11.62 -7.84 12.54
N LEU A 35 12.04 -7.46 13.74
CA LEU A 35 11.32 -7.74 14.98
C LEU A 35 9.93 -7.11 14.96
N PHE A 36 9.80 -5.85 14.52
CA PHE A 36 8.51 -5.18 14.43
C PHE A 36 7.61 -5.77 13.34
N VAL A 37 8.16 -6.10 12.16
CA VAL A 37 7.41 -6.79 11.10
C VAL A 37 6.87 -8.13 11.64
N ARG A 38 7.73 -8.95 12.26
CA ARG A 38 7.33 -10.22 12.86
C ARG A 38 6.27 -10.05 13.95
N ARG A 39 6.45 -9.05 14.81
CA ARG A 39 5.47 -8.70 15.86
C ARG A 39 4.10 -8.37 15.23
N ASN A 40 4.07 -7.48 14.24
CA ASN A 40 2.83 -7.05 13.61
C ASN A 40 2.10 -8.21 12.93
N ILE A 41 2.83 -9.04 12.16
CA ILE A 41 2.27 -10.26 11.56
C ILE A 41 1.71 -11.18 12.65
N THR A 42 2.49 -11.45 13.69
CA THR A 42 2.07 -12.38 14.76
C THR A 42 0.85 -11.83 15.53
N THR A 43 0.79 -10.52 15.77
CA THR A 43 -0.32 -9.89 16.52
C THR A 43 -1.63 -9.95 15.74
N GLN A 44 -1.59 -9.86 14.42
CA GLN A 44 -2.78 -9.99 13.57
C GLN A 44 -3.44 -11.36 13.67
N TYR A 45 -2.65 -12.42 13.96
CA TYR A 45 -3.17 -13.79 14.06
C TYR A 45 -3.40 -14.28 15.49
N LYS A 46 -2.70 -13.67 16.45
CA LYS A 46 -2.74 -14.09 17.84
C LYS A 46 -4.15 -13.90 18.39
N GLN A 47 -4.68 -14.91 19.04
CA GLN A 47 -6.03 -14.94 19.65
C GLN A 47 -7.20 -14.93 18.65
N THR A 48 -6.98 -15.32 17.38
CA THR A 48 -8.06 -15.52 16.42
C THR A 48 -8.29 -17.03 16.19
N ILE A 49 -9.57 -17.45 16.09
CA ILE A 49 -9.93 -18.87 15.90
C ILE A 49 -9.41 -19.39 14.56
N LEU A 50 -9.49 -18.59 13.50
CA LEU A 50 -9.11 -18.97 12.14
C LEU A 50 -7.65 -18.58 11.81
N GLY A 51 -6.97 -17.83 12.69
CA GLY A 51 -5.58 -17.45 12.50
C GLY A 51 -5.30 -16.81 11.14
N PRO A 52 -4.25 -17.28 10.43
CA PRO A 52 -3.87 -16.76 9.11
C PRO A 52 -4.93 -16.90 8.02
N LEU A 53 -5.93 -17.78 8.20
CA LEU A 53 -6.98 -18.00 7.20
C LEU A 53 -7.83 -16.72 6.95
N TRP A 54 -7.89 -15.79 7.89
CA TRP A 54 -8.60 -14.52 7.69
C TRP A 54 -8.08 -13.72 6.49
N PHE A 55 -6.79 -13.84 6.15
CA PHE A 55 -6.23 -13.16 4.97
C PHE A 55 -6.75 -13.73 3.65
N LEU A 56 -7.23 -14.97 3.66
CA LEU A 56 -7.85 -15.60 2.50
C LEU A 56 -9.37 -15.42 2.50
N ILE A 57 -10.00 -15.58 3.66
CA ILE A 57 -11.46 -15.53 3.80
C ILE A 57 -12.01 -14.16 3.43
N ASN A 58 -11.43 -13.07 3.94
CA ASN A 58 -11.92 -11.73 3.67
C ASN A 58 -11.88 -11.36 2.17
N PRO A 59 -10.77 -11.54 1.42
CA PRO A 59 -10.77 -11.33 -0.02
C PRO A 59 -11.74 -12.24 -0.77
N ILE A 60 -11.84 -13.52 -0.39
CA ILE A 60 -12.76 -14.49 -1.03
C ILE A 60 -14.20 -14.01 -0.87
N LEU A 61 -14.62 -13.66 0.35
CA LEU A 61 -15.98 -13.16 0.60
C LEU A 61 -16.26 -11.89 -0.18
N SER A 62 -15.30 -10.94 -0.22
CA SER A 62 -15.43 -9.72 -1.02
C SER A 62 -15.61 -10.02 -2.50
N VAL A 63 -14.81 -10.94 -3.05
CA VAL A 63 -14.89 -11.35 -4.45
C VAL A 63 -16.23 -12.01 -4.75
N ILE A 64 -16.72 -12.90 -3.89
CA ILE A 64 -18.04 -13.54 -4.05
C ILE A 64 -19.15 -12.47 -4.10
N VAL A 65 -19.12 -11.51 -3.16
CA VAL A 65 -20.10 -10.42 -3.14
C VAL A 65 -20.00 -9.59 -4.41
N TYR A 66 -18.79 -9.25 -4.87
CA TYR A 66 -18.60 -8.45 -6.09
C TYR A 66 -19.04 -9.21 -7.35
N MET A 67 -18.78 -10.51 -7.44
CA MET A 67 -19.25 -11.33 -8.55
C MET A 67 -20.77 -11.37 -8.60
N VAL A 68 -21.44 -11.52 -7.46
CA VAL A 68 -22.91 -11.57 -7.39
C VAL A 68 -23.52 -10.19 -7.68
N VAL A 69 -23.05 -9.15 -7.02
CA VAL A 69 -23.65 -7.81 -7.10
C VAL A 69 -23.29 -7.13 -8.42
N PHE A 70 -22.02 -7.03 -8.73
CA PHE A 70 -21.56 -6.28 -9.90
C PHE A 70 -21.56 -7.11 -11.18
N GLY A 71 -21.15 -8.37 -11.10
CA GLY A 71 -21.19 -9.28 -12.24
C GLY A 71 -22.59 -9.80 -12.55
N GLY A 72 -23.32 -10.28 -11.52
CA GLY A 72 -24.63 -10.90 -11.70
C GLY A 72 -25.78 -9.90 -11.78
N ILE A 73 -25.95 -9.03 -10.79
CA ILE A 73 -27.09 -8.10 -10.71
C ILE A 73 -26.89 -6.88 -11.61
N ALA A 74 -25.73 -6.23 -11.51
CA ALA A 74 -25.43 -5.01 -12.27
C ALA A 74 -24.96 -5.29 -13.72
N GLY A 75 -24.57 -6.52 -14.04
CA GLY A 75 -24.10 -6.91 -15.37
C GLY A 75 -22.85 -6.16 -15.84
N MET A 76 -21.96 -5.78 -14.90
CA MET A 76 -20.75 -5.04 -15.25
C MET A 76 -19.77 -5.93 -16.01
N PRO A 77 -19.21 -5.45 -17.14
CA PRO A 77 -18.22 -6.20 -17.90
C PRO A 77 -16.89 -6.32 -17.14
N THR A 78 -16.10 -7.31 -17.52
CA THR A 78 -14.73 -7.52 -17.00
C THR A 78 -13.69 -7.53 -18.11
N ASP A 79 -13.98 -6.84 -19.24
CA ASP A 79 -13.15 -6.78 -20.46
C ASP A 79 -12.71 -8.15 -21.00
N GLY A 80 -13.54 -9.19 -20.77
CA GLY A 80 -13.27 -10.55 -21.24
C GLY A 80 -12.45 -11.40 -20.25
N ALA A 81 -11.96 -10.84 -19.14
CA ALA A 81 -11.34 -11.63 -18.09
C ALA A 81 -12.37 -12.41 -17.26
N PRO A 82 -12.02 -13.59 -16.70
CA PRO A 82 -12.87 -14.29 -15.76
C PRO A 82 -13.20 -13.38 -14.56
N PRO A 83 -14.48 -13.20 -14.19
CA PRO A 83 -14.88 -12.27 -13.13
C PRO A 83 -14.18 -12.53 -11.80
N ALA A 84 -14.00 -13.79 -11.44
CA ALA A 84 -13.31 -14.17 -10.20
C ALA A 84 -11.86 -13.62 -10.16
N LEU A 85 -11.12 -13.74 -11.25
CA LEU A 85 -9.74 -13.24 -11.34
C LEU A 85 -9.68 -11.72 -11.40
N PHE A 86 -10.59 -11.10 -12.15
CA PHE A 86 -10.68 -9.64 -12.25
C PHE A 86 -10.90 -8.99 -10.88
N TYR A 87 -11.91 -9.45 -10.15
CA TYR A 87 -12.21 -8.92 -8.81
C TYR A 87 -11.13 -9.29 -7.78
N LEU A 88 -10.58 -10.52 -7.84
CA LEU A 88 -9.56 -10.96 -6.89
C LEU A 88 -8.29 -10.10 -7.00
N LEU A 89 -7.84 -9.83 -8.23
CA LEU A 89 -6.69 -8.97 -8.48
C LEU A 89 -6.96 -7.53 -8.01
N GLY A 90 -8.10 -6.98 -8.41
CA GLY A 90 -8.49 -5.61 -8.01
C GLY A 90 -8.56 -5.44 -6.50
N VAL A 91 -9.21 -6.39 -5.81
CA VAL A 91 -9.30 -6.39 -4.33
C VAL A 91 -7.93 -6.54 -3.67
N ALA A 92 -7.07 -7.42 -4.16
CA ALA A 92 -5.75 -7.65 -3.58
C ALA A 92 -4.87 -6.39 -3.66
N VAL A 93 -4.82 -5.76 -4.83
CA VAL A 93 -4.03 -4.52 -5.06
C VAL A 93 -4.59 -3.37 -4.23
N TRP A 94 -5.93 -3.21 -4.20
CA TRP A 94 -6.58 -2.17 -3.41
C TRP A 94 -6.39 -2.35 -1.91
N ASN A 95 -6.60 -3.55 -1.38
CA ASN A 95 -6.41 -3.85 0.04
C ASN A 95 -4.98 -3.51 0.49
N TYR A 96 -3.99 -3.83 -0.33
CA TYR A 96 -2.60 -3.48 -0.05
C TYR A 96 -2.42 -1.96 0.05
N PHE A 97 -2.91 -1.21 -0.95
CA PHE A 97 -2.83 0.25 -0.96
C PHE A 97 -3.51 0.85 0.27
N GLN A 98 -4.76 0.48 0.52
CA GLN A 98 -5.57 0.99 1.63
C GLN A 98 -4.93 0.69 2.99
N ALA A 99 -4.48 -0.56 3.20
CA ALA A 99 -3.84 -0.96 4.45
C ALA A 99 -2.51 -0.22 4.66
N CYS A 100 -1.67 -0.08 3.63
CA CYS A 100 -0.43 0.70 3.71
C CYS A 100 -0.69 2.16 4.08
N VAL A 101 -1.69 2.81 3.47
CA VAL A 101 -2.07 4.20 3.80
C VAL A 101 -2.55 4.29 5.25
N THR A 102 -3.45 3.41 5.65
CA THR A 102 -4.07 3.42 6.99
C THR A 102 -3.03 3.17 8.08
N ASP A 103 -2.24 2.10 7.97
CA ASP A 103 -1.23 1.75 8.97
C ASP A 103 -0.12 2.81 9.08
N THR A 104 0.31 3.37 7.92
CA THR A 104 1.28 4.46 7.92
C THR A 104 0.72 5.73 8.54
N SER A 105 -0.56 6.03 8.30
CA SER A 105 -1.22 7.20 8.89
C SER A 105 -1.30 7.13 10.41
N ASN A 106 -1.36 5.93 10.97
CA ASN A 106 -1.45 5.66 12.40
C ASN A 106 -0.08 5.51 13.09
N ALA A 107 1.02 5.57 12.33
CA ALA A 107 2.36 5.23 12.81
C ALA A 107 2.78 6.00 14.08
N PHE A 108 2.46 7.29 14.21
CA PHE A 108 2.77 8.07 15.42
C PHE A 108 1.87 7.70 16.60
N VAL A 109 0.57 7.59 16.38
CA VAL A 109 -0.42 7.37 17.43
C VAL A 109 -0.27 5.98 18.06
N GLU A 110 -0.14 4.94 17.24
CA GLU A 110 -0.03 3.55 17.71
C GLU A 110 1.31 3.25 18.40
N ASN A 111 2.37 3.96 18.02
CA ASN A 111 3.71 3.71 18.54
C ASN A 111 4.21 4.80 19.51
N ALA A 112 3.34 5.71 19.96
CA ALA A 112 3.68 6.78 20.89
C ALA A 112 4.38 6.28 22.16
N ASN A 113 3.89 5.18 22.75
CA ASN A 113 4.47 4.55 23.94
C ASN A 113 5.89 3.99 23.73
N ILE A 114 6.27 3.66 22.48
CA ILE A 114 7.58 3.12 22.15
C ILE A 114 8.55 4.27 21.88
N PHE A 115 8.09 5.31 21.18
CA PHE A 115 8.90 6.47 20.81
C PHE A 115 9.43 7.26 22.01
N GLY A 116 8.70 7.26 23.15
CA GLY A 116 9.14 7.89 24.39
C GLY A 116 10.17 7.07 25.20
N LYS A 117 10.35 5.78 24.89
CA LYS A 117 11.19 4.87 25.71
C LYS A 117 12.47 4.42 25.03
N VAL A 118 12.49 4.35 23.70
CA VAL A 118 13.61 3.82 22.92
C VAL A 118 13.91 4.75 21.76
N TYR A 119 15.19 5.10 21.61
CA TYR A 119 15.65 5.89 20.47
C TYR A 119 15.90 4.99 19.27
N PHE A 120 15.21 5.25 18.16
CA PHE A 120 15.46 4.68 16.84
C PHE A 120 14.89 5.61 15.76
N PRO A 121 15.36 5.51 14.49
CA PRO A 121 14.82 6.30 13.39
C PRO A 121 13.32 6.01 13.20
N ARG A 122 12.45 6.99 13.42
CA ARG A 122 10.99 6.79 13.40
C ARG A 122 10.45 6.37 12.05
N LEU A 123 11.20 6.63 10.96
CA LEU A 123 10.89 6.17 9.61
C LEU A 123 10.79 4.63 9.51
N ILE A 124 11.38 3.90 10.47
CA ILE A 124 11.26 2.44 10.56
C ILE A 124 9.78 2.03 10.66
N MET A 125 8.91 2.77 11.36
CA MET A 125 7.51 2.40 11.52
C MET A 125 6.70 2.42 10.23
N PRO A 126 6.72 3.47 9.39
CA PRO A 126 6.14 3.43 8.04
C PRO A 126 6.66 2.28 7.17
N LEU A 127 7.96 2.01 7.21
CA LEU A 127 8.56 0.90 6.48
C LEU A 127 8.07 -0.46 6.99
N VAL A 128 7.94 -0.63 8.31
CA VAL A 128 7.37 -1.84 8.94
C VAL A 128 5.92 -2.04 8.48
N SER A 129 5.10 -0.99 8.47
CA SER A 129 3.70 -1.06 8.03
C SER A 129 3.61 -1.57 6.59
N VAL A 130 4.31 -0.92 5.66
CA VAL A 130 4.31 -1.29 4.24
C VAL A 130 4.82 -2.72 4.01
N THR A 131 5.88 -3.13 4.73
CA THR A 131 6.46 -4.48 4.60
C THR A 131 5.53 -5.54 5.20
N THR A 132 4.85 -5.24 6.30
CA THR A 132 3.85 -6.15 6.89
C THR A 132 2.71 -6.39 5.90
N GLN A 133 2.20 -5.33 5.27
CA GLN A 133 1.14 -5.44 4.27
C GLN A 133 1.60 -6.11 2.98
N LEU A 134 2.89 -6.05 2.64
CA LEU A 134 3.45 -6.80 1.51
C LEU A 134 3.33 -8.32 1.72
N VAL A 135 3.48 -8.81 2.95
CA VAL A 135 3.25 -10.23 3.27
C VAL A 135 1.78 -10.60 3.03
N ASN A 136 0.84 -9.74 3.43
CA ASN A 136 -0.59 -9.93 3.21
C ASN A 136 -0.92 -9.95 1.71
N LEU A 137 -0.35 -9.01 0.93
CA LEU A 137 -0.46 -9.00 -0.53
C LEU A 137 0.09 -10.30 -1.13
N GLY A 138 1.24 -10.78 -0.65
CA GLY A 138 1.83 -12.05 -1.11
C GLY A 138 0.88 -13.23 -0.96
N VAL A 139 0.17 -13.33 0.18
CA VAL A 139 -0.85 -14.36 0.41
C VAL A 139 -2.03 -14.22 -0.57
N GLN A 140 -2.49 -12.99 -0.82
CA GLN A 140 -3.59 -12.74 -1.77
C GLN A 140 -3.17 -13.01 -3.22
N LEU A 141 -1.94 -12.66 -3.62
CA LEU A 141 -1.39 -12.99 -4.94
C LEU A 141 -1.18 -14.50 -5.11
N LEU A 142 -0.84 -15.21 -4.04
CA LEU A 142 -0.77 -16.69 -4.07
C LEU A 142 -2.17 -17.28 -4.32
N LEU A 143 -3.19 -16.78 -3.62
CA LEU A 143 -4.58 -17.18 -3.89
C LEU A 143 -4.97 -16.87 -5.34
N PHE A 144 -4.63 -15.68 -5.85
CA PHE A 144 -4.84 -15.31 -7.25
C PHE A 144 -4.15 -16.30 -8.21
N ALA A 145 -2.90 -16.67 -7.93
CA ALA A 145 -2.15 -17.61 -8.75
C ALA A 145 -2.80 -19.01 -8.76
N VAL A 146 -3.32 -19.48 -7.62
CA VAL A 146 -4.03 -20.77 -7.54
C VAL A 146 -5.31 -20.73 -8.40
N VAL A 147 -6.12 -19.66 -8.24
CA VAL A 147 -7.36 -19.50 -9.04
C VAL A 147 -7.03 -19.36 -10.53
N TYR A 148 -5.98 -18.61 -10.86
CA TYR A 148 -5.48 -18.46 -12.23
C TYR A 148 -5.11 -19.80 -12.86
N LEU A 149 -4.38 -20.66 -12.14
CA LEU A 149 -4.01 -22.00 -12.62
C LEU A 149 -5.26 -22.88 -12.85
N VAL A 150 -6.27 -22.81 -11.97
CA VAL A 150 -7.53 -23.55 -12.16
C VAL A 150 -8.20 -23.15 -13.48
N TYR A 151 -8.33 -21.85 -13.78
CA TYR A 151 -8.89 -21.36 -15.04
C TYR A 151 -8.04 -21.72 -16.26
N ALA A 152 -6.72 -21.66 -16.12
CA ALA A 152 -5.80 -22.05 -17.20
C ALA A 152 -5.90 -23.54 -17.55
N TYR A 153 -6.10 -24.43 -16.56
CA TYR A 153 -6.29 -25.86 -16.79
C TYR A 153 -7.69 -26.19 -17.31
N SER A 154 -8.74 -25.46 -16.92
CA SER A 154 -10.11 -25.69 -17.38
C SER A 154 -10.29 -25.35 -18.86
N GLY A 155 -9.42 -24.52 -19.44
CA GLY A 155 -9.55 -24.05 -20.82
C GLY A 155 -10.75 -23.11 -21.06
N GLU A 156 -11.41 -22.67 -19.99
CA GLU A 156 -12.64 -21.86 -20.07
C GLU A 156 -12.39 -20.39 -20.41
N ALA A 157 -11.15 -19.92 -20.32
CA ALA A 157 -10.82 -18.53 -20.60
C ALA A 157 -9.49 -18.40 -21.32
N ALA A 158 -9.47 -17.56 -22.38
CA ALA A 158 -8.24 -17.11 -23.01
C ALA A 158 -7.53 -16.09 -22.12
N ILE A 159 -6.85 -16.57 -21.08
CA ILE A 159 -6.06 -15.70 -20.19
C ILE A 159 -4.68 -15.54 -20.82
N HIS A 160 -4.33 -14.32 -21.19
CA HIS A 160 -3.04 -14.01 -21.77
C HIS A 160 -2.20 -13.21 -20.77
N THR A 161 -1.39 -13.91 -19.97
CA THR A 161 -0.37 -13.23 -19.18
C THR A 161 0.66 -12.60 -20.11
N THR A 162 0.83 -11.30 -20.01
CA THR A 162 1.78 -10.55 -20.84
C THR A 162 3.19 -10.64 -20.22
N TRP A 163 4.24 -10.48 -21.03
CA TRP A 163 5.61 -10.32 -20.55
C TRP A 163 5.76 -9.23 -19.49
N GLY A 164 4.80 -8.30 -19.44
CA GLY A 164 4.66 -7.29 -18.39
C GLY A 164 4.50 -7.85 -16.96
N ALA A 165 4.19 -9.14 -16.78
CA ALA A 165 4.15 -9.76 -15.44
C ALA A 165 5.48 -9.65 -14.69
N LEU A 166 6.61 -9.56 -15.40
CA LEU A 166 7.91 -9.28 -14.80
C LEU A 166 8.01 -7.88 -14.18
N ALA A 167 7.15 -6.94 -14.59
CA ALA A 167 7.07 -5.59 -14.01
C ALA A 167 6.25 -5.52 -12.70
N VAL A 168 5.53 -6.58 -12.32
CA VAL A 168 4.69 -6.61 -11.11
C VAL A 168 5.45 -6.19 -9.85
N PRO A 169 6.69 -6.64 -9.58
CA PRO A 169 7.43 -6.17 -8.41
C PRO A 169 7.69 -4.66 -8.43
N LEU A 170 7.94 -4.07 -9.61
CA LEU A 170 8.12 -2.63 -9.77
C LEU A 170 6.79 -1.89 -9.53
N LEU A 171 5.68 -2.40 -10.02
CA LEU A 171 4.35 -1.84 -9.77
C LEU A 171 3.98 -1.88 -8.28
N ILE A 172 4.31 -2.97 -7.58
CA ILE A 172 4.14 -3.08 -6.13
C ILE A 172 4.99 -2.01 -5.42
N LEU A 173 6.23 -1.81 -5.84
CA LEU A 173 7.10 -0.78 -5.28
C LEU A 173 6.53 0.63 -5.51
N MET A 174 6.03 0.94 -6.70
CA MET A 174 5.39 2.22 -7.01
C MET A 174 4.16 2.44 -6.12
N LEU A 175 3.32 1.42 -5.98
CA LEU A 175 2.13 1.46 -5.14
C LEU A 175 2.48 1.63 -3.65
N ALA A 176 3.53 0.94 -3.18
CA ALA A 176 4.07 1.07 -1.83
C ALA A 176 4.56 2.50 -1.54
N MET A 177 5.31 3.10 -2.48
CA MET A 177 5.80 4.48 -2.37
C MET A 177 4.64 5.48 -2.34
N LEU A 178 3.65 5.30 -3.20
CA LEU A 178 2.44 6.13 -3.25
C LEU A 178 1.68 6.05 -1.92
N ALA A 179 1.39 4.84 -1.44
CA ALA A 179 0.66 4.61 -0.20
C ALA A 179 1.41 5.13 1.03
N MET A 180 2.72 4.87 1.10
CA MET A 180 3.58 5.35 2.19
C MET A 180 3.67 6.89 2.19
N GLY A 181 3.77 7.53 1.02
CA GLY A 181 3.79 8.98 0.90
C GLY A 181 2.49 9.62 1.41
N PHE A 182 1.34 9.14 0.96
CA PHE A 182 0.04 9.56 1.47
C PHE A 182 -0.09 9.32 2.96
N GLY A 183 0.22 8.12 3.43
CA GLY A 183 0.14 7.75 4.84
C GLY A 183 1.00 8.65 5.73
N MET A 184 2.23 8.99 5.33
CA MET A 184 3.11 9.90 6.07
C MET A 184 2.57 11.32 6.14
N ILE A 185 1.98 11.85 5.05
CA ILE A 185 1.32 13.16 5.04
C ILE A 185 0.15 13.16 6.03
N ILE A 186 -0.73 12.17 5.94
CA ILE A 186 -1.88 12.02 6.84
C ILE A 186 -1.40 11.88 8.29
N SER A 187 -0.41 11.03 8.56
CA SER A 187 0.18 10.84 9.89
C SER A 187 0.64 12.15 10.52
N SER A 188 1.22 13.02 9.70
CA SER A 188 1.70 14.34 10.16
C SER A 188 0.57 15.28 10.56
N VAL A 189 -0.59 15.19 9.92
CA VAL A 189 -1.77 16.01 10.21
C VAL A 189 -2.58 15.42 11.37
N THR A 190 -2.77 14.11 11.41
CA THR A 190 -3.57 13.40 12.43
C THR A 190 -2.91 13.39 13.81
N THR A 191 -1.59 13.57 13.88
CA THR A 191 -0.88 13.76 15.15
C THR A 191 -1.42 14.93 15.95
N LYS A 192 -1.89 16.01 15.28
CA LYS A 192 -2.45 17.19 15.93
C LYS A 192 -3.97 17.07 16.17
N TYR A 193 -4.69 16.37 15.29
CA TYR A 193 -6.14 16.26 15.30
C TYR A 193 -6.56 14.79 15.19
N ARG A 194 -6.88 14.18 16.31
CA ARG A 194 -7.10 12.72 16.41
C ARG A 194 -8.38 12.24 15.71
N ASP A 195 -9.39 13.08 15.61
CA ASP A 195 -10.65 12.82 14.90
C ASP A 195 -10.48 12.70 13.38
N LEU A 196 -9.47 13.39 12.81
CA LEU A 196 -9.13 13.26 11.39
C LEU A 196 -8.71 11.83 11.00
N GLN A 197 -8.21 11.04 11.93
CA GLN A 197 -7.83 9.65 11.68
C GLN A 197 -9.03 8.81 11.22
N LEU A 198 -10.17 8.93 11.91
CA LEU A 198 -11.41 8.24 11.55
C LEU A 198 -11.93 8.71 10.19
N LEU A 199 -11.90 10.02 9.96
CA LEU A 199 -12.37 10.62 8.72
C LEU A 199 -11.49 10.17 7.53
N MET A 200 -10.15 10.13 7.70
CA MET A 200 -9.24 9.68 6.64
C MET A 200 -9.41 8.20 6.30
N SER A 201 -9.67 7.33 7.27
CA SER A 201 -9.94 5.91 7.01
C SER A 201 -11.20 5.73 6.14
N GLN A 202 -12.25 6.52 6.39
CA GLN A 202 -13.47 6.52 5.57
C GLN A 202 -13.22 7.07 4.16
N ILE A 203 -12.46 8.17 4.04
CA ILE A 203 -12.11 8.73 2.73
C ILE A 203 -11.34 7.71 1.89
N VAL A 204 -10.34 7.04 2.46
CA VAL A 204 -9.57 6.01 1.75
C VAL A 204 -10.47 4.84 1.33
N SER A 205 -11.42 4.42 2.17
CA SER A 205 -12.36 3.37 1.82
C SER A 205 -13.28 3.78 0.66
N LEU A 206 -13.77 5.03 0.64
CA LEU A 206 -14.58 5.56 -0.45
C LEU A 206 -13.79 5.78 -1.74
N TRP A 207 -12.50 6.05 -1.65
CA TRP A 207 -11.61 6.23 -2.79
C TRP A 207 -11.54 4.99 -3.69
N MET A 208 -11.82 3.80 -3.14
CA MET A 208 -11.95 2.56 -3.91
C MET A 208 -12.94 2.70 -5.06
N TYR A 209 -14.06 3.37 -4.86
CA TYR A 209 -15.10 3.55 -5.88
C TYR A 209 -14.73 4.56 -6.97
N LEU A 210 -13.75 5.42 -6.71
CA LEU A 210 -13.17 6.34 -7.70
C LEU A 210 -11.98 5.72 -8.46
N THR A 211 -11.63 4.49 -8.11
CA THR A 211 -10.56 3.72 -8.76
C THR A 211 -11.20 2.53 -9.48
N PRO A 212 -10.75 2.15 -10.67
CA PRO A 212 -11.34 1.03 -11.43
C PRO A 212 -10.95 -0.32 -10.81
N VAL A 213 -11.37 -0.57 -9.56
CA VAL A 213 -11.16 -1.83 -8.82
C VAL A 213 -12.21 -2.87 -9.20
N ILE A 214 -13.49 -2.44 -9.18
CA ILE A 214 -14.67 -3.30 -9.34
C ILE A 214 -15.17 -3.30 -10.78
N TYR A 215 -14.85 -2.28 -11.56
CA TYR A 215 -15.25 -2.09 -12.93
C TYR A 215 -14.04 -1.81 -13.81
N PRO A 216 -14.09 -2.08 -15.12
CA PRO A 216 -13.04 -1.69 -16.05
C PRO A 216 -13.14 -0.21 -16.41
N LEU A 217 -12.00 0.43 -16.65
CA LEU A 217 -11.96 1.85 -17.06
C LEU A 217 -12.61 2.07 -18.43
N SER A 218 -12.58 1.07 -19.30
CA SER A 218 -13.21 1.06 -20.62
C SER A 218 -14.72 1.32 -20.58
N MET A 219 -15.40 1.01 -19.47
CA MET A 219 -16.83 1.27 -19.27
C MET A 219 -17.15 2.77 -19.18
N VAL A 220 -16.16 3.61 -18.87
CA VAL A 220 -16.35 5.05 -18.71
C VAL A 220 -16.29 5.74 -20.08
N THR A 221 -17.46 5.87 -20.74
CA THR A 221 -17.56 6.45 -22.09
C THR A 221 -17.42 7.97 -22.15
N ASN A 222 -17.62 8.67 -21.03
CA ASN A 222 -17.48 10.12 -20.96
C ASN A 222 -15.99 10.50 -20.91
N PRO A 223 -15.43 11.23 -21.91
CA PRO A 223 -14.00 11.56 -21.96
C PRO A 223 -13.52 12.36 -20.75
N THR A 224 -14.36 13.26 -20.23
CA THR A 224 -14.02 14.08 -19.07
C THR A 224 -13.88 13.23 -17.80
N LEU A 225 -14.83 12.32 -17.57
CA LEU A 225 -14.78 11.40 -16.42
C LEU A 225 -13.62 10.42 -16.55
N HIS A 226 -13.37 9.89 -17.75
CA HIS A 226 -12.24 9.01 -18.02
C HIS A 226 -10.90 9.69 -17.68
N THR A 227 -10.70 10.94 -18.13
CA THR A 227 -9.51 11.72 -17.81
C THR A 227 -9.41 12.01 -16.33
N LEU A 228 -10.51 12.39 -15.67
CA LEU A 228 -10.54 12.65 -14.23
C LEU A 228 -10.15 11.40 -13.42
N MET A 229 -10.65 10.24 -13.81
CA MET A 229 -10.30 8.97 -13.18
C MET A 229 -8.85 8.56 -13.45
N SER A 230 -8.31 8.85 -14.62
CA SER A 230 -6.92 8.61 -14.97
C SER A 230 -5.95 9.54 -14.23
N LEU A 231 -6.40 10.73 -13.80
CA LEU A 231 -5.65 11.63 -12.92
C LEU A 231 -5.48 11.09 -11.49
N ASN A 232 -6.32 10.13 -11.07
CA ASN A 232 -6.09 9.40 -9.84
C ASN A 232 -4.84 8.52 -10.00
N PRO A 233 -3.75 8.72 -9.24
CA PRO A 233 -2.49 8.02 -9.47
C PRO A 233 -2.56 6.50 -9.21
N VAL A 234 -3.59 6.02 -8.52
CA VAL A 234 -3.81 4.58 -8.31
C VAL A 234 -4.41 3.92 -9.55
N THR A 235 -5.19 4.67 -10.37
CA THR A 235 -5.86 4.14 -11.56
C THR A 235 -4.89 3.57 -12.60
N PRO A 236 -3.84 4.29 -13.05
CA PRO A 236 -2.90 3.73 -14.01
C PRO A 236 -2.14 2.51 -13.49
N LEU A 237 -1.86 2.46 -12.18
CA LEU A 237 -1.26 1.28 -11.55
C LEU A 237 -2.21 0.09 -11.60
N MET A 238 -3.47 0.29 -11.22
CA MET A 238 -4.50 -0.75 -11.23
C MET A 238 -4.70 -1.34 -12.63
N GLU A 239 -4.86 -0.48 -13.64
CA GLU A 239 -5.02 -0.90 -15.04
C GLU A 239 -3.76 -1.62 -15.55
N THR A 240 -2.56 -1.16 -15.16
CA THR A 240 -1.31 -1.84 -15.53
C THR A 240 -1.20 -3.21 -14.87
N PHE A 241 -1.63 -3.38 -13.60
CA PHE A 241 -1.70 -4.71 -12.95
C PHE A 241 -2.61 -5.67 -13.72
N LYS A 242 -3.81 -5.20 -14.13
CA LYS A 242 -4.75 -5.99 -14.92
C LYS A 242 -4.16 -6.36 -16.28
N TYR A 243 -3.53 -5.41 -16.97
CA TYR A 243 -2.86 -5.65 -18.24
C TYR A 243 -1.74 -6.68 -18.13
N CYS A 244 -0.89 -6.58 -17.13
CA CYS A 244 0.25 -7.47 -16.94
C CYS A 244 -0.17 -8.91 -16.59
N LEU A 245 -1.18 -9.09 -15.74
CA LEU A 245 -1.54 -10.40 -15.19
C LEU A 245 -2.72 -11.07 -15.89
N LEU A 246 -3.66 -10.29 -16.43
CA LEU A 246 -4.88 -10.79 -17.06
C LEU A 246 -4.93 -10.53 -18.58
N GLY A 247 -4.05 -9.67 -19.10
CA GLY A 247 -4.08 -9.24 -20.51
C GLY A 247 -5.24 -8.30 -20.85
N VAL A 248 -5.95 -7.77 -19.84
CA VAL A 248 -7.06 -6.82 -19.98
C VAL A 248 -6.74 -5.51 -19.26
N GLY A 249 -7.42 -4.43 -19.63
CA GLY A 249 -7.20 -3.12 -19.02
C GLY A 249 -6.58 -2.12 -19.99
N ASP A 250 -6.72 -0.84 -19.66
CA ASP A 250 -6.26 0.28 -20.50
C ASP A 250 -4.83 0.70 -20.11
N PHE A 251 -3.85 -0.01 -20.69
CA PHE A 251 -2.44 0.28 -20.45
C PHE A 251 -1.96 1.48 -21.28
N SER A 252 -1.37 2.46 -20.61
CA SER A 252 -0.79 3.64 -21.25
C SER A 252 0.50 4.08 -20.57
N TRP A 253 1.61 4.13 -21.33
CA TRP A 253 2.91 4.59 -20.83
C TRP A 253 2.88 6.01 -20.23
N PRO A 254 2.23 7.01 -20.86
CA PRO A 254 2.14 8.36 -20.29
C PRO A 254 1.48 8.38 -18.91
N TRP A 255 0.38 7.65 -18.73
CA TRP A 255 -0.32 7.58 -17.46
C TRP A 255 0.47 6.83 -16.39
N LEU A 256 1.20 5.77 -16.77
CA LEU A 256 2.08 5.06 -15.84
C LEU A 256 3.24 5.94 -15.37
N LEU A 257 3.87 6.70 -16.27
CA LEU A 257 4.93 7.64 -15.93
C LEU A 257 4.41 8.81 -15.07
N TYR A 258 3.20 9.29 -15.35
CA TYR A 258 2.51 10.26 -14.49
C TYR A 258 2.34 9.70 -13.07
N SER A 259 1.82 8.46 -12.93
CA SER A 259 1.65 7.81 -11.65
C SER A 259 2.99 7.63 -10.91
N LEU A 260 4.06 7.26 -11.61
CA LEU A 260 5.41 7.21 -11.04
C LEU A 260 5.86 8.58 -10.52
N GLY A 261 5.68 9.63 -11.32
CA GLY A 261 6.03 11.00 -10.93
C GLY A 261 5.28 11.47 -9.68
N VAL A 262 3.96 11.21 -9.63
CA VAL A 262 3.12 11.53 -8.46
C VAL A 262 3.53 10.69 -7.24
N SER A 263 3.83 9.39 -7.43
CA SER A 263 4.28 8.51 -6.34
C SER A 263 5.58 9.00 -5.71
N LEU A 264 6.56 9.39 -6.53
CA LEU A 264 7.82 9.97 -6.06
C LEU A 264 7.59 11.30 -5.35
N LEU A 265 6.80 12.19 -5.94
CA LEU A 265 6.48 13.50 -5.36
C LEU A 265 5.84 13.35 -3.97
N LEU A 266 4.81 12.52 -3.86
CA LEU A 266 4.09 12.31 -2.60
C LEU A 266 4.96 11.59 -1.57
N PHE A 267 5.82 10.67 -2.00
CA PHE A 267 6.77 10.02 -1.11
C PHE A 267 7.75 11.03 -0.49
N PHE A 268 8.37 11.90 -1.31
CA PHE A 268 9.29 12.92 -0.81
C PHE A 268 8.59 13.97 0.04
N LEU A 269 7.42 14.45 -0.35
CA LEU A 269 6.61 15.36 0.47
C LEU A 269 6.21 14.71 1.78
N GLY A 270 5.75 13.46 1.75
CA GLY A 270 5.41 12.69 2.95
C GLY A 270 6.58 12.56 3.90
N LEU A 271 7.76 12.25 3.36
CA LEU A 271 9.00 12.18 4.14
C LEU A 271 9.32 13.51 4.84
N LEU A 272 9.21 14.63 4.12
CA LEU A 272 9.43 15.97 4.67
C LEU A 272 8.48 16.31 5.81
N PHE A 273 7.17 16.10 5.59
CA PHE A 273 6.16 16.37 6.62
C PHE A 273 6.35 15.46 7.83
N PHE A 274 6.62 14.17 7.61
CA PHE A 274 6.84 13.20 8.67
C PHE A 274 8.04 13.56 9.53
N GLN A 275 9.17 13.96 8.92
CA GLN A 275 10.36 14.39 9.66
C GLN A 275 10.16 15.69 10.44
N ARG A 276 9.38 16.64 9.91
CA ARG A 276 9.01 17.86 10.63
C ARG A 276 8.17 17.54 11.87
N THR A 277 7.14 16.72 11.71
CA THR A 277 6.27 16.32 12.80
C THR A 277 7.01 15.50 13.85
N GLN A 278 7.98 14.68 13.46
CA GLN A 278 8.84 13.95 14.37
C GLN A 278 9.56 14.85 15.38
N LYS A 279 10.03 16.02 14.96
CA LYS A 279 10.72 16.97 15.86
C LYS A 279 9.76 17.62 16.86
N SER A 280 8.57 17.99 16.42
CA SER A 280 7.55 18.64 17.27
C SER A 280 6.83 17.65 18.21
N PHE A 281 6.77 16.37 17.85
CA PHE A 281 6.06 15.36 18.64
C PHE A 281 6.68 15.11 20.02
N LEU A 282 8.01 15.25 20.16
CA LEU A 282 8.71 15.10 21.45
C LEU A 282 8.43 16.23 22.42
N ASP A 283 8.01 17.39 21.91
CA ASP A 283 7.74 18.58 22.72
C ASP A 283 6.29 18.57 23.24
N THR A 284 5.43 17.68 22.74
CA THR A 284 3.98 17.64 23.02
C THR A 284 3.54 16.40 23.81
N VAL A 285 4.41 15.42 24.00
CA VAL A 285 4.19 14.19 24.79
C VAL A 285 5.09 14.17 26.01
#